data_4f230113ab912fd7d00024d6cc2916a3
#
_entry.id   4f230113ab912fd7d00024d6cc2916a3
#
_cell.length_a   1.000
_cell.length_b   1.000
_cell.length_c   1.000
_cell.angle_alpha   90.00
_cell.angle_beta   90.00
_cell.angle_gamma   90.00
#
_symmetry.space_group_name_H-M   'P 1'
#
loop_
_entity.id
_entity.type
_entity.pdbx_description
1 polymer ?
#
loop_
_entity_poly.entity_id
_entity_poly.type
_entity_poly.pdbx_seq_one_letter_code
_entity_poly.pdbx_strand_id
1 'polypeptide(L)'
;IVGPSGCGKSTLFNVLLGILPPVEGQIRMAGLDLAQLGLDGLCELVGTVLQDDVLFAGSLSDNISFFDPQPDMPWLLQCAQMAAIHDDIQAMPMGYNTLVGDMGTVLSGGQKQRVMLARALYKKPRILFLDEATSHLDVHCEQRVNAAIRALRITRIMVAHRPETIASADRVIVLGQGKVSLDESTARLAERQAVAAREQA
;
A
#
# COMPACT_ATOMS: atom_id res chain seq x y z
N ILE A 1 9.03 5.29 3.25
CA ILE A 1 10.38 5.16 2.68
C ILE A 1 10.47 6.12 1.49
N VAL A 2 11.49 6.96 1.46
CA VAL A 2 11.72 7.96 0.42
C VAL A 2 13.15 7.86 -0.12
N GLY A 3 13.39 8.38 -1.32
CA GLY A 3 14.71 8.41 -1.94
C GLY A 3 14.64 8.54 -3.46
N PRO A 4 15.73 8.87 -4.13
CA PRO A 4 15.77 9.04 -5.58
C PRO A 4 15.41 7.72 -6.31
N SER A 5 15.08 7.83 -7.59
CA SER A 5 14.85 6.63 -8.41
C SER A 5 16.14 5.79 -8.47
N GLY A 6 15.98 4.46 -8.44
CA GLY A 6 17.11 3.52 -8.46
C GLY A 6 17.90 3.38 -7.16
N CYS A 7 17.51 4.04 -6.05
CA CYS A 7 18.24 3.91 -4.77
C CYS A 7 17.96 2.59 -4.02
N GLY A 8 17.07 1.70 -4.52
CA GLY A 8 16.81 0.38 -3.97
C GLY A 8 15.52 0.25 -3.16
N LYS A 9 14.56 1.17 -3.25
CA LYS A 9 13.27 1.10 -2.51
C LYS A 9 12.47 -0.17 -2.82
N SER A 10 12.23 -0.45 -4.09
CA SER A 10 11.50 -1.65 -4.53
C SER A 10 12.27 -2.94 -4.21
N THR A 11 13.62 -2.90 -4.30
CA THR A 11 14.46 -4.02 -3.87
C THR A 11 14.29 -4.29 -2.37
N LEU A 12 14.29 -3.23 -1.55
CA LEU A 12 14.03 -3.36 -0.10
C LEU A 12 12.64 -3.94 0.15
N PHE A 13 11.60 -3.51 -0.57
CA PHE A 13 10.26 -4.10 -0.46
C PHE A 13 10.28 -5.59 -0.80
N ASN A 14 10.91 -5.99 -1.90
CA ASN A 14 11.02 -7.39 -2.28
C ASN A 14 11.75 -8.25 -1.24
N VAL A 15 12.77 -7.68 -0.59
CA VAL A 15 13.47 -8.34 0.51
C VAL A 15 12.59 -8.47 1.76
N LEU A 16 11.88 -7.39 2.13
CA LEU A 16 10.95 -7.41 3.27
C LEU A 16 9.76 -8.35 3.05
N LEU A 17 9.31 -8.52 1.80
CA LEU A 17 8.23 -9.42 1.41
C LEU A 17 8.71 -10.87 1.18
N GLY A 18 9.98 -11.17 1.41
CA GLY A 18 10.54 -12.51 1.23
C GLY A 18 10.63 -12.97 -0.23
N ILE A 19 10.40 -12.06 -1.19
CA ILE A 19 10.54 -12.34 -2.64
C ILE A 19 12.02 -12.50 -2.99
N LEU A 20 12.88 -11.67 -2.38
CA LEU A 20 14.33 -11.76 -2.48
C LEU A 20 14.93 -12.11 -1.11
N PRO A 21 15.85 -13.09 -1.02
CA PRO A 21 16.54 -13.38 0.22
C PRO A 21 17.50 -12.24 0.57
N PRO A 22 17.66 -11.88 1.85
CA PRO A 22 18.73 -10.98 2.28
C PRO A 22 20.08 -11.65 2.07
N VAL A 23 21.08 -10.92 1.59
CA VAL A 23 22.46 -11.41 1.43
C VAL A 23 23.10 -11.59 2.81
N GLU A 24 22.85 -10.64 3.70
CA GLU A 24 23.33 -10.64 5.09
C GLU A 24 22.26 -10.08 6.02
N GLY A 25 22.34 -10.45 7.29
CA GLY A 25 21.40 -10.01 8.32
C GLY A 25 20.15 -10.88 8.41
N GLN A 26 19.12 -10.37 9.09
CA GLN A 26 17.87 -11.06 9.33
C GLN A 26 16.71 -10.08 9.33
N ILE A 27 15.53 -10.57 8.91
CA ILE A 27 14.28 -9.81 8.90
C ILE A 27 13.37 -10.40 9.97
N ARG A 28 12.87 -9.54 10.86
CA ARG A 28 11.91 -9.94 11.89
C ARG A 28 10.59 -9.21 11.73
N MET A 29 9.49 -9.95 11.70
CA MET A 29 8.14 -9.43 11.72
C MET A 29 7.40 -9.95 12.94
N ALA A 30 6.78 -9.05 13.71
CA ALA A 30 6.12 -9.39 14.97
C ALA A 30 7.00 -10.20 15.95
N GLY A 31 8.32 -9.98 15.93
CA GLY A 31 9.31 -10.68 16.76
C GLY A 31 9.78 -12.03 16.21
N LEU A 32 9.17 -12.55 15.16
CA LEU A 32 9.57 -13.80 14.50
C LEU A 32 10.50 -13.51 13.32
N ASP A 33 11.48 -14.38 13.12
CA ASP A 33 12.32 -14.35 11.92
C ASP A 33 11.47 -14.70 10.69
N LEU A 34 11.67 -13.99 9.59
CA LEU A 34 10.94 -14.22 8.35
C LEU A 34 11.11 -15.65 7.83
N ALA A 35 12.30 -16.23 8.02
CA ALA A 35 12.59 -17.62 7.66
C ALA A 35 11.77 -18.63 8.48
N GLN A 36 11.46 -18.30 9.74
CA GLN A 36 10.63 -19.13 10.62
C GLN A 36 9.14 -18.95 10.33
N LEU A 37 8.72 -17.73 9.95
CA LEU A 37 7.35 -17.43 9.60
C LEU A 37 6.88 -18.17 8.33
N GLY A 38 7.79 -18.33 7.38
CA GLY A 38 7.49 -18.90 6.07
C GLY A 38 6.62 -17.99 5.19
N LEU A 39 6.45 -18.38 3.93
CA LEU A 39 5.66 -17.59 2.98
C LEU A 39 4.17 -17.59 3.35
N ASP A 40 3.63 -18.70 3.81
CA ASP A 40 2.21 -18.80 4.18
C ASP A 40 1.88 -17.88 5.35
N GLY A 41 2.68 -17.91 6.42
CA GLY A 41 2.51 -17.02 7.56
C GLY A 41 2.71 -15.54 7.20
N LEU A 42 3.62 -15.26 6.26
CA LEU A 42 3.80 -13.90 5.74
C LEU A 42 2.56 -13.44 4.95
N CYS A 43 2.04 -14.29 4.07
CA CYS A 43 0.84 -13.99 3.27
C CYS A 43 -0.41 -13.75 4.12
N GLU A 44 -0.52 -14.35 5.30
CA GLU A 44 -1.61 -14.09 6.25
C GLU A 44 -1.48 -12.74 6.95
N LEU A 45 -0.25 -12.30 7.20
CA LEU A 45 0.02 -11.06 7.95
C LEU A 45 0.04 -9.82 7.08
N VAL A 46 0.37 -9.97 5.80
CA VAL A 46 0.73 -8.86 4.91
C VAL A 46 -0.30 -8.67 3.80
N GLY A 47 -0.73 -7.43 3.62
CA GLY A 47 -1.39 -6.96 2.40
C GLY A 47 -0.43 -6.12 1.57
N THR A 48 -0.49 -6.25 0.25
CA THR A 48 0.41 -5.53 -0.65
C THR A 48 -0.36 -4.81 -1.75
N VAL A 49 0.11 -3.62 -2.12
CA VAL A 49 -0.20 -2.96 -3.39
C VAL A 49 1.14 -2.51 -3.96
N LEU A 50 1.61 -3.23 -4.97
CA LEU A 50 2.89 -2.98 -5.62
C LEU A 50 2.69 -2.27 -6.96
N GLN A 51 3.75 -1.65 -7.47
CA GLN A 51 3.71 -0.84 -8.69
C GLN A 51 3.23 -1.66 -9.92
N ASP A 52 3.68 -2.91 -10.03
CA ASP A 52 3.39 -3.78 -11.17
C ASP A 52 2.20 -4.74 -10.92
N ASP A 53 1.42 -4.49 -9.86
CA ASP A 53 0.25 -5.31 -9.55
C ASP A 53 -0.79 -5.23 -10.67
N VAL A 54 -1.42 -6.38 -10.94
CA VAL A 54 -2.46 -6.51 -11.96
C VAL A 54 -3.75 -7.05 -11.38
N LEU A 55 -4.85 -6.72 -12.04
CA LEU A 55 -6.13 -7.37 -11.79
C LEU A 55 -6.20 -8.65 -12.62
N PHE A 56 -6.78 -9.68 -12.02
CA PHE A 56 -7.00 -10.96 -12.71
C PHE A 56 -8.28 -10.89 -13.54
N ALA A 57 -8.35 -11.72 -14.59
CA ALA A 57 -9.59 -11.88 -15.35
C ALA A 57 -10.69 -12.46 -14.43
N GLY A 58 -11.80 -11.72 -14.32
CA GLY A 58 -12.90 -12.06 -13.43
C GLY A 58 -13.72 -10.81 -13.08
N SER A 59 -14.64 -10.92 -12.14
CA SER A 59 -15.42 -9.79 -11.65
C SER A 59 -14.61 -8.90 -10.70
N LEU A 60 -15.12 -7.69 -10.44
CA LEU A 60 -14.56 -6.82 -9.40
C LEU A 60 -14.70 -7.46 -8.00
N SER A 61 -15.79 -8.17 -7.75
CA SER A 61 -15.97 -8.95 -6.52
C SER A 61 -14.90 -10.02 -6.36
N ASP A 62 -14.63 -10.81 -7.41
CA ASP A 62 -13.60 -11.85 -7.40
C ASP A 62 -12.22 -11.26 -7.13
N ASN A 63 -11.91 -10.14 -7.78
CA ASN A 63 -10.63 -9.45 -7.59
C ASN A 63 -10.47 -8.91 -6.16
N ILE A 64 -11.49 -8.31 -5.57
CA ILE A 64 -11.42 -7.78 -4.20
C ILE A 64 -11.34 -8.91 -3.18
N SER A 65 -12.15 -9.98 -3.33
CA SER A 65 -12.14 -11.14 -2.43
C SER A 65 -10.95 -12.07 -2.62
N PHE A 66 -10.10 -11.81 -3.64
CA PHE A 66 -9.04 -12.70 -4.05
C PHE A 66 -9.55 -14.11 -4.43
N PHE A 67 -10.68 -14.14 -5.15
CA PHE A 67 -11.37 -15.37 -5.61
C PHE A 67 -11.81 -16.30 -4.48
N ASP A 68 -12.14 -15.72 -3.32
CA ASP A 68 -12.78 -16.47 -2.24
C ASP A 68 -14.11 -17.09 -2.74
N PRO A 69 -14.27 -18.41 -2.66
CA PRO A 69 -15.50 -19.05 -3.12
C PRO A 69 -16.73 -18.71 -2.27
N GLN A 70 -16.54 -18.17 -1.07
CA GLN A 70 -17.59 -17.72 -0.16
C GLN A 70 -17.28 -16.33 0.40
N PRO A 71 -17.27 -15.28 -0.45
CA PRO A 71 -16.84 -13.97 -0.04
C PRO A 71 -17.71 -13.37 1.06
N ASP A 72 -17.07 -12.80 2.07
CA ASP A 72 -17.73 -11.95 3.08
C ASP A 72 -18.16 -10.64 2.42
N MET A 73 -19.36 -10.60 1.83
CA MET A 73 -19.84 -9.44 1.09
C MET A 73 -19.93 -8.17 1.93
N PRO A 74 -20.43 -8.18 3.19
CA PRO A 74 -20.37 -7.01 4.05
C PRO A 74 -18.97 -6.45 4.22
N TRP A 75 -17.97 -7.30 4.45
CA TRP A 75 -16.58 -6.89 4.59
C TRP A 75 -15.99 -6.40 3.27
N LEU A 76 -16.30 -7.05 2.15
CA LEU A 76 -15.90 -6.65 0.81
C LEU A 76 -16.36 -5.21 0.51
N LEU A 77 -17.62 -4.90 0.80
CA LEU A 77 -18.17 -3.56 0.63
C LEU A 77 -17.45 -2.53 1.50
N GLN A 78 -17.15 -2.86 2.75
CA GLN A 78 -16.36 -1.99 3.64
C GLN A 78 -14.95 -1.74 3.09
N CYS A 79 -14.28 -2.78 2.58
CA CYS A 79 -12.96 -2.62 1.94
C CYS A 79 -13.02 -1.70 0.74
N ALA A 80 -14.04 -1.83 -0.11
CA ALA A 80 -14.26 -0.96 -1.26
C ALA A 80 -14.53 0.49 -0.84
N GLN A 81 -15.28 0.72 0.24
CA GLN A 81 -15.51 2.04 0.82
C GLN A 81 -14.23 2.65 1.38
N MET A 82 -13.44 1.89 2.14
CA MET A 82 -12.15 2.33 2.67
C MET A 82 -11.16 2.69 1.56
N ALA A 83 -11.17 1.93 0.46
CA ALA A 83 -10.37 2.20 -0.72
C ALA A 83 -10.97 3.31 -1.62
N ALA A 84 -12.10 3.91 -1.25
CA ALA A 84 -12.83 4.94 -1.99
C ALA A 84 -13.18 4.54 -3.44
N ILE A 85 -13.47 3.25 -3.69
CA ILE A 85 -13.85 2.71 -5.01
C ILE A 85 -15.33 2.28 -5.07
N HIS A 86 -16.01 2.20 -3.94
CA HIS A 86 -17.39 1.71 -3.85
C HIS A 86 -18.34 2.46 -4.78
N ASP A 87 -18.31 3.80 -4.73
CA ASP A 87 -19.23 4.64 -5.51
C ASP A 87 -18.97 4.50 -7.02
N ASP A 88 -17.70 4.39 -7.44
CA ASP A 88 -17.35 4.10 -8.83
C ASP A 88 -17.92 2.76 -9.29
N ILE A 89 -17.79 1.71 -8.45
CA ILE A 89 -18.30 0.37 -8.76
C ILE A 89 -19.82 0.40 -8.85
N GLN A 90 -20.51 1.08 -7.94
CA GLN A 90 -21.97 1.20 -7.96
C GLN A 90 -22.49 1.93 -9.20
N ALA A 91 -21.72 2.86 -9.75
CA ALA A 91 -22.05 3.57 -10.99
C ALA A 91 -21.87 2.71 -12.27
N MET A 92 -21.20 1.56 -12.16
CA MET A 92 -21.04 0.63 -13.30
C MET A 92 -22.32 -0.18 -13.53
N PRO A 93 -22.70 -0.50 -14.79
CA PRO A 93 -23.94 -1.20 -15.11
C PRO A 93 -24.08 -2.57 -14.38
N MET A 94 -22.98 -3.29 -14.15
CA MET A 94 -22.97 -4.58 -13.48
C MET A 94 -22.47 -4.50 -12.03
N GLY A 95 -22.17 -3.31 -11.50
CA GLY A 95 -21.68 -3.13 -10.14
C GLY A 95 -20.48 -4.03 -9.85
N TYR A 96 -20.52 -4.75 -8.76
CA TYR A 96 -19.45 -5.67 -8.35
C TYR A 96 -19.27 -6.89 -9.28
N ASN A 97 -20.26 -7.21 -10.12
CA ASN A 97 -20.17 -8.26 -11.13
C ASN A 97 -19.53 -7.76 -12.43
N THR A 98 -19.10 -6.50 -12.50
CA THR A 98 -18.40 -5.96 -13.66
C THR A 98 -17.13 -6.76 -13.90
N LEU A 99 -17.00 -7.33 -15.10
CA LEU A 99 -15.84 -8.09 -15.51
C LEU A 99 -14.66 -7.16 -15.83
N VAL A 100 -13.48 -7.53 -15.38
CA VAL A 100 -12.19 -6.87 -15.67
C VAL A 100 -11.20 -7.87 -16.25
N GLY A 101 -10.16 -7.39 -16.89
CA GLY A 101 -9.19 -8.20 -17.62
C GLY A 101 -9.24 -7.92 -19.13
N ASP A 102 -8.62 -8.77 -19.94
CA ASP A 102 -8.40 -8.52 -21.38
C ASP A 102 -9.70 -8.30 -22.19
N MET A 103 -10.81 -8.85 -21.75
CA MET A 103 -12.12 -8.74 -22.40
C MET A 103 -13.16 -7.98 -21.56
N GLY A 104 -12.76 -7.38 -20.44
CA GLY A 104 -13.64 -6.69 -19.50
C GLY A 104 -13.59 -5.17 -19.60
N THR A 105 -14.24 -4.52 -18.65
CA THR A 105 -14.26 -3.06 -18.54
C THR A 105 -12.85 -2.52 -18.27
N VAL A 106 -12.48 -1.48 -19.03
CA VAL A 106 -11.22 -0.77 -18.81
C VAL A 106 -11.40 0.19 -17.63
N LEU A 107 -10.70 -0.10 -16.55
CA LEU A 107 -10.60 0.78 -15.38
C LEU A 107 -9.53 1.86 -15.61
N SER A 108 -9.77 3.07 -15.11
CA SER A 108 -8.71 4.07 -15.02
C SER A 108 -7.58 3.59 -14.08
N GLY A 109 -6.38 4.14 -14.23
CA GLY A 109 -5.25 3.81 -13.34
C GLY A 109 -5.58 3.98 -11.86
N GLY A 110 -6.28 5.07 -11.52
CA GLY A 110 -6.71 5.31 -10.14
C GLY A 110 -7.79 4.35 -9.65
N GLN A 111 -8.74 3.95 -10.51
CA GLN A 111 -9.73 2.92 -10.17
C GLN A 111 -9.05 1.57 -9.94
N LYS A 112 -8.12 1.18 -10.82
CA LYS A 112 -7.34 -0.04 -10.69
C LYS A 112 -6.57 -0.07 -9.36
N GLN A 113 -5.86 1.00 -9.01
CA GLN A 113 -5.14 1.09 -7.73
C GLN A 113 -6.08 0.95 -6.53
N ARG A 114 -7.25 1.58 -6.56
CA ARG A 114 -8.23 1.48 -5.47
C ARG A 114 -8.84 0.10 -5.34
N VAL A 115 -9.08 -0.62 -6.44
CA VAL A 115 -9.51 -2.04 -6.40
C VAL A 115 -8.42 -2.91 -5.80
N MET A 116 -7.16 -2.72 -6.18
CA MET A 116 -6.03 -3.45 -5.58
C MET A 116 -5.87 -3.16 -4.09
N LEU A 117 -6.10 -1.93 -3.67
CA LEU A 117 -6.10 -1.57 -2.27
C LEU A 117 -7.25 -2.26 -1.51
N ALA A 118 -8.47 -2.28 -2.06
CA ALA A 118 -9.59 -3.00 -1.48
C ALA A 118 -9.28 -4.50 -1.33
N ARG A 119 -8.64 -5.11 -2.36
CA ARG A 119 -8.15 -6.50 -2.32
C ARG A 119 -7.13 -6.72 -1.20
N ALA A 120 -6.17 -5.83 -1.05
CA ALA A 120 -5.17 -5.93 0.01
C ALA A 120 -5.80 -5.83 1.41
N LEU A 121 -6.82 -4.97 1.59
CA LEU A 121 -7.55 -4.80 2.84
C LEU A 121 -8.48 -5.97 3.16
N TYR A 122 -9.03 -6.65 2.14
CA TYR A 122 -9.95 -7.77 2.33
C TYR A 122 -9.34 -8.90 3.15
N LYS A 123 -8.06 -9.15 3.01
CA LYS A 123 -7.29 -10.14 3.79
C LYS A 123 -7.15 -9.80 5.29
N LYS A 124 -7.63 -8.64 5.76
CA LYS A 124 -7.46 -8.17 7.14
C LYS A 124 -6.00 -8.16 7.59
N PRO A 125 -5.08 -7.56 6.81
CA PRO A 125 -3.66 -7.62 7.09
C PRO A 125 -3.31 -6.89 8.39
N ARG A 126 -2.21 -7.29 9.03
CA ARG A 126 -1.58 -6.56 10.15
C ARG A 126 -0.53 -5.57 9.68
N ILE A 127 0.04 -5.82 8.51
CA ILE A 127 1.06 -4.98 7.87
C ILE A 127 0.62 -4.73 6.43
N LEU A 128 0.61 -3.48 6.00
CA LEU A 128 0.25 -3.07 4.65
C LEU A 128 1.46 -2.44 3.96
N PHE A 129 1.87 -3.03 2.84
CA PHE A 129 2.92 -2.51 1.98
C PHE A 129 2.30 -1.77 0.79
N LEU A 130 2.69 -0.53 0.58
CA LEU A 130 2.17 0.34 -0.46
C LEU A 130 3.34 0.92 -1.27
N ASP A 131 3.52 0.44 -2.50
CA ASP A 131 4.51 0.99 -3.42
C ASP A 131 3.79 1.90 -4.43
N GLU A 132 3.86 3.21 -4.20
CA GLU A 132 3.19 4.24 -5.00
C GLU A 132 1.68 4.02 -5.19
N ALA A 133 1.04 3.32 -4.26
CA ALA A 133 -0.36 2.89 -4.36
C ALA A 133 -1.39 4.03 -4.44
N THR A 134 -0.99 5.27 -4.22
CA THR A 134 -1.84 6.46 -4.30
C THR A 134 -1.38 7.46 -5.37
N SER A 135 -0.38 7.10 -6.18
CA SER A 135 0.23 8.01 -7.17
C SER A 135 -0.74 8.51 -8.25
N HIS A 136 -1.77 7.73 -8.59
CA HIS A 136 -2.78 8.07 -9.58
C HIS A 136 -4.09 8.61 -8.98
N LEU A 137 -4.12 8.86 -7.66
CA LEU A 137 -5.28 9.43 -6.99
C LEU A 137 -5.19 10.96 -6.98
N ASP A 138 -6.36 11.61 -7.09
CA ASP A 138 -6.46 13.03 -6.74
C ASP A 138 -6.26 13.22 -5.22
N VAL A 139 -5.90 14.43 -4.83
CA VAL A 139 -5.54 14.77 -3.44
C VAL A 139 -6.69 14.44 -2.47
N HIS A 140 -7.94 14.69 -2.88
CA HIS A 140 -9.09 14.47 -2.01
C HIS A 140 -9.35 12.97 -1.77
N CYS A 141 -9.25 12.16 -2.83
CA CYS A 141 -9.37 10.71 -2.76
C CYS A 141 -8.23 10.12 -1.92
N GLU A 142 -7.00 10.57 -2.13
CA GLU A 142 -5.83 10.15 -1.34
C GLU A 142 -6.02 10.42 0.16
N GLN A 143 -6.50 11.61 0.52
CA GLN A 143 -6.78 11.97 1.93
C GLN A 143 -7.83 11.06 2.55
N ARG A 144 -8.93 10.77 1.84
CA ARG A 144 -9.98 9.84 2.30
C ARG A 144 -9.43 8.44 2.56
N VAL A 145 -8.69 7.91 1.59
CA VAL A 145 -8.04 6.58 1.68
C VAL A 145 -7.07 6.54 2.86
N ASN A 146 -6.18 7.53 2.97
CA ASN A 146 -5.22 7.60 4.06
C ASN A 146 -5.89 7.69 5.44
N ALA A 147 -6.97 8.45 5.57
CA ALA A 147 -7.75 8.53 6.81
C ALA A 147 -8.40 7.19 7.17
N ALA A 148 -9.01 6.51 6.18
CA ALA A 148 -9.64 5.20 6.38
C ALA A 148 -8.62 4.13 6.82
N ILE A 149 -7.46 4.05 6.15
CA ILE A 149 -6.40 3.10 6.50
C ILE A 149 -5.80 3.42 7.88
N ARG A 150 -5.66 4.71 8.22
CA ARG A 150 -5.16 5.13 9.53
C ARG A 150 -6.07 4.66 10.67
N ALA A 151 -7.39 4.66 10.45
CA ALA A 151 -8.37 4.18 11.44
C ALA A 151 -8.24 2.69 11.75
N LEU A 152 -7.70 1.89 10.83
CA LEU A 152 -7.47 0.45 11.04
C LEU A 152 -6.34 0.14 12.03
N ARG A 153 -5.49 1.12 12.38
CA ARG A 153 -4.35 0.97 13.29
C ARG A 153 -3.40 -0.17 12.94
N ILE A 154 -3.24 -0.46 11.64
CA ILE A 154 -2.29 -1.44 11.13
C ILE A 154 -0.94 -0.79 10.82
N THR A 155 0.13 -1.58 10.84
CA THR A 155 1.45 -1.10 10.41
C THR A 155 1.43 -0.84 8.91
N ARG A 156 1.88 0.35 8.48
CA ARG A 156 1.96 0.73 7.07
C ARG A 156 3.40 1.00 6.68
N ILE A 157 3.87 0.37 5.63
CA ILE A 157 5.17 0.63 5.02
C ILE A 157 4.90 1.13 3.60
N MET A 158 5.28 2.39 3.34
CA MET A 158 4.94 3.06 2.09
C MET A 158 6.20 3.56 1.40
N VAL A 159 6.29 3.39 0.10
CA VAL A 159 7.16 4.19 -0.76
C VAL A 159 6.36 5.40 -1.20
N ALA A 160 6.87 6.59 -0.93
CA ALA A 160 6.17 7.83 -1.20
C ALA A 160 7.10 8.85 -1.87
N HIS A 161 6.53 9.56 -2.84
CA HIS A 161 7.17 10.68 -3.54
C HIS A 161 6.44 12.00 -3.30
N ARG A 162 5.18 11.96 -2.86
CA ARG A 162 4.37 13.14 -2.61
C ARG A 162 4.58 13.67 -1.19
N PRO A 163 4.76 14.99 -1.01
CA PRO A 163 4.93 15.60 0.31
C PRO A 163 3.79 15.27 1.29
N GLU A 164 2.53 15.23 0.81
CA GLU A 164 1.34 14.95 1.61
C GLU A 164 1.37 13.53 2.16
N THR A 165 1.76 12.55 1.33
CA THR A 165 1.90 11.15 1.75
C THR A 165 3.02 11.01 2.79
N ILE A 166 4.15 11.69 2.59
CA ILE A 166 5.28 11.70 3.53
C ILE A 166 4.85 12.32 4.87
N ALA A 167 4.14 13.43 4.85
CA ALA A 167 3.64 14.11 6.04
C ALA A 167 2.60 13.27 6.81
N SER A 168 1.91 12.33 6.14
CA SER A 168 0.95 11.42 6.77
C SER A 168 1.59 10.27 7.55
N ALA A 169 2.90 10.04 7.39
CA ALA A 169 3.64 8.98 8.05
C ALA A 169 4.12 9.40 9.44
N ASP A 170 4.27 8.44 10.35
CA ASP A 170 4.82 8.69 11.69
C ASP A 170 6.36 8.72 11.68
N ARG A 171 6.98 8.04 10.72
CA ARG A 171 8.43 7.90 10.58
C ARG A 171 8.84 7.93 9.10
N VAL A 172 9.92 8.60 8.81
CA VAL A 172 10.48 8.71 7.46
C VAL A 172 11.87 8.10 7.44
N ILE A 173 12.07 7.18 6.49
CA ILE A 173 13.36 6.55 6.21
C ILE A 173 13.80 7.00 4.83
N VAL A 174 14.94 7.66 4.74
CA VAL A 174 15.52 8.11 3.47
C VAL A 174 16.59 7.11 3.02
N LEU A 175 16.41 6.57 1.82
CA LEU A 175 17.40 5.72 1.17
C LEU A 175 18.21 6.54 0.17
N GLY A 176 19.52 6.35 0.21
CA GLY A 176 20.46 6.92 -0.76
C GLY A 176 21.58 5.92 -1.02
N GLN A 177 21.86 5.63 -2.30
CA GLN A 177 22.96 4.74 -2.72
C GLN A 177 22.93 3.37 -1.99
N GLY A 178 21.74 2.77 -1.82
CA GLY A 178 21.58 1.48 -1.15
C GLY A 178 21.74 1.51 0.37
N LYS A 179 21.83 2.69 1.00
CA LYS A 179 22.00 2.86 2.45
C LYS A 179 20.88 3.72 3.03
N VAL A 180 20.59 3.52 4.31
CA VAL A 180 19.75 4.45 5.07
C VAL A 180 20.57 5.69 5.39
N SER A 181 20.20 6.83 4.81
CA SER A 181 20.84 8.13 5.04
C SER A 181 20.17 8.94 6.15
N LEU A 182 18.88 8.72 6.38
CA LEU A 182 18.11 9.34 7.45
C LEU A 182 17.05 8.37 7.95
N ASP A 183 16.80 8.40 9.26
CA ASP A 183 15.75 7.64 9.92
C ASP A 183 15.22 8.47 11.10
N GLU A 184 14.13 9.17 10.89
CA GLU A 184 13.58 10.11 11.88
C GLU A 184 12.05 10.05 11.92
N SER A 185 11.46 10.47 13.07
CA SER A 185 10.03 10.73 13.13
C SER A 185 9.67 11.98 12.31
N THR A 186 8.47 11.99 11.74
CA THR A 186 7.97 13.14 10.94
C THR A 186 7.91 14.43 11.77
N ALA A 187 7.64 14.32 13.08
CA ALA A 187 7.66 15.47 13.99
C ALA A 187 9.05 16.13 14.07
N ARG A 188 10.13 15.32 14.22
CA ARG A 188 11.51 15.85 14.23
C ARG A 188 11.93 16.46 12.90
N LEU A 189 11.50 15.86 11.80
CA LEU A 189 11.76 16.42 10.46
C LEU A 189 11.14 17.79 10.29
N ALA A 190 9.89 17.96 10.72
CA ALA A 190 9.19 19.24 10.67
C ALA A 190 9.88 20.30 11.54
N GLU A 191 10.35 19.97 12.75
CA GLU A 191 11.10 20.86 13.62
C GLU A 191 12.42 21.32 12.97
N ARG A 192 13.19 20.39 12.38
CA ARG A 192 14.45 20.72 11.68
C ARG A 192 14.22 21.65 10.49
N GLN A 193 13.18 21.40 9.70
CA GLN A 193 12.82 22.26 8.58
C GLN A 193 12.43 23.68 9.04
N ALA A 194 11.67 23.77 10.14
CA ALA A 194 11.28 25.05 10.71
C ALA A 194 12.48 25.85 11.25
N VAL A 195 13.46 25.17 11.85
CA VAL A 195 14.71 25.82 12.31
C VAL A 195 15.54 26.30 11.12
N ALA A 196 15.75 25.43 10.11
CA ALA A 196 16.52 25.79 8.93
C ALA A 196 15.89 26.96 8.12
N ALA A 197 14.55 27.03 8.07
CA ALA A 197 13.84 28.14 7.44
C ALA A 197 14.01 29.47 8.21
N ARG A 198 14.16 29.43 9.54
CA ARG A 198 14.41 30.61 10.39
C ARG A 198 15.85 31.13 10.30
N GLU A 199 16.82 30.26 10.00
CA GLU A 199 18.23 30.64 9.84
C GLU A 199 18.55 31.22 8.45
N GLN A 200 17.63 31.05 7.47
CA GLN A 200 17.75 31.58 6.11
C GLN A 200 16.94 32.86 5.88
N ALA A 201 16.16 33.32 6.85
CA ALA A 201 15.32 34.53 6.81
C ALA A 201 15.95 35.68 7.60
#